data_92700e9f755017e457b4106ec836dbd0
#
_entry.id   92700e9f755017e457b4106ec836dbd0
#
_cell.length_a   1.000
_cell.length_b   1.000
_cell.length_c   1.000
_cell.angle_alpha   90.00
_cell.angle_beta   90.00
_cell.angle_gamma   90.00
#
_symmetry.space_group_name_H-M   'P 1'
#
loop_
_entity.id
_entity.type
_entity.pdbx_description
1 polymer ?
#
loop_
_entity_poly.entity_id
_entity_poly.type
_entity_poly.pdbx_seq_one_letter_code
_entity_poly.pdbx_strand_id
1 'polypeptide(L)'
;SLAAVQVGARQIECTINGIGERAGNASLEEIVMALRTRYDVMPFDNQIVTEDITKASRLVSGVTGFSVQPNKAIVGANAFAHEAGIHQDGVLKDTRTYEIMTPESVGLSANKLVLGKHSGRHAFNEKLKELGYDIGDNARQDAFRRFKELADLKKDVYDEDIIALVDDQVMHSDDRIQLVSLEINCGTVHSPPKAALTLSVDGEEKG
;
A
#
# COMPACT_ATOMS: atom_id res chain seq x y z
N SER A 1 16.16 17.72 -6.87
CA SER A 1 15.25 18.54 -6.06
C SER A 1 15.94 19.12 -4.83
N LEU A 2 16.52 18.30 -3.91
CA LEU A 2 17.13 18.80 -2.68
C LEU A 2 18.30 19.77 -2.94
N ALA A 3 19.20 19.49 -3.88
CA ALA A 3 20.27 20.40 -4.27
C ALA A 3 19.74 21.77 -4.76
N ALA A 4 18.60 21.78 -5.47
CA ALA A 4 17.97 23.03 -5.88
C ALA A 4 17.46 23.85 -4.68
N VAL A 5 16.94 23.18 -3.65
CA VAL A 5 16.52 23.85 -2.40
C VAL A 5 17.70 24.51 -1.70
N GLN A 6 18.84 23.82 -1.64
CA GLN A 6 20.06 24.38 -1.04
C GLN A 6 20.55 25.65 -1.73
N VAL A 7 20.38 25.76 -3.05
CA VAL A 7 20.78 26.94 -3.82
C VAL A 7 19.66 27.97 -4.06
N GLY A 8 18.51 27.82 -3.38
CA GLY A 8 17.51 28.88 -3.33
C GLY A 8 16.12 28.55 -3.86
N ALA A 9 15.87 27.34 -4.42
CA ALA A 9 14.51 26.94 -4.76
C ALA A 9 13.65 26.84 -3.49
N ARG A 10 12.40 27.30 -3.57
CA ARG A 10 11.43 27.27 -2.46
C ARG A 10 10.13 26.57 -2.82
N GLN A 11 10.03 26.11 -4.04
CA GLN A 11 8.93 25.28 -4.51
C GLN A 11 9.51 24.04 -5.21
N ILE A 12 8.98 22.87 -4.89
CA ILE A 12 9.33 21.60 -5.52
C ILE A 12 8.04 20.99 -6.05
N GLU A 13 8.03 20.66 -7.33
CA GLU A 13 7.01 19.82 -7.94
C GLU A 13 7.44 18.36 -7.78
N CYS A 14 6.57 17.57 -7.17
CA CYS A 14 6.81 16.15 -6.87
C CYS A 14 5.48 15.41 -6.83
N THR A 15 5.53 14.08 -6.78
CA THR A 15 4.33 13.26 -6.73
C THR A 15 4.43 12.23 -5.62
N ILE A 16 3.28 11.84 -5.06
CA ILE A 16 3.19 10.72 -4.10
C ILE A 16 3.67 9.46 -4.82
N ASN A 17 4.48 8.64 -4.15
CA ASN A 17 5.14 7.45 -4.68
C ASN A 17 6.09 7.71 -5.86
N GLY A 18 6.31 8.96 -6.23
CA GLY A 18 7.12 9.31 -7.40
C GLY A 18 6.46 8.92 -8.72
N ILE A 19 5.15 8.72 -8.77
CA ILE A 19 4.46 8.34 -10.00
C ILE A 19 4.61 9.41 -11.07
N GLY A 20 4.67 9.00 -12.33
CA GLY A 20 4.80 9.92 -13.47
C GLY A 20 5.24 9.21 -14.73
N GLU A 21 5.40 9.97 -15.80
CA GLU A 21 5.85 9.47 -17.09
C GLU A 21 7.27 8.89 -16.99
N ARG A 22 7.54 7.84 -17.76
CA ARG A 22 8.85 7.22 -17.94
C ARG A 22 9.44 6.66 -16.65
N ALA A 23 10.45 7.33 -16.08
CA ALA A 23 11.12 6.95 -14.82
C ALA A 23 10.42 7.53 -13.57
N GLY A 24 9.30 8.21 -13.75
CA GLY A 24 8.57 8.87 -12.68
C GLY A 24 9.09 10.27 -12.34
N ASN A 25 8.52 10.83 -11.29
CA ASN A 25 8.86 12.13 -10.73
C ASN A 25 9.65 11.98 -9.42
N ALA A 26 10.09 13.09 -8.85
CA ALA A 26 10.60 13.11 -7.49
C ALA A 26 9.49 12.71 -6.51
N SER A 27 9.80 11.83 -5.57
CA SER A 27 8.85 11.33 -4.57
C SER A 27 8.63 12.36 -3.47
N LEU A 28 7.38 12.73 -3.21
CA LEU A 28 7.02 13.69 -2.15
C LEU A 28 7.52 13.19 -0.79
N GLU A 29 7.24 11.96 -0.44
CA GLU A 29 7.61 11.33 0.81
C GLU A 29 9.13 11.38 1.07
N GLU A 30 9.93 11.12 0.05
CA GLU A 30 11.39 11.12 0.16
C GLU A 30 11.93 12.55 0.38
N ILE A 31 11.37 13.54 -0.31
CA ILE A 31 11.78 14.94 -0.17
C ILE A 31 11.40 15.47 1.21
N VAL A 32 10.15 15.26 1.62
CA VAL A 32 9.62 15.75 2.91
C VAL A 32 10.41 15.15 4.07
N MET A 33 10.61 13.84 4.06
CA MET A 33 11.31 13.15 5.14
C MET A 33 12.83 13.46 5.13
N ALA A 34 13.45 13.68 3.97
CA ALA A 34 14.84 14.13 3.90
C ALA A 34 15.01 15.52 4.54
N LEU A 35 14.10 16.46 4.29
CA LEU A 35 14.13 17.77 4.92
C LEU A 35 13.94 17.68 6.44
N ARG A 36 12.99 16.84 6.88
CA ARG A 36 12.68 16.63 8.31
C ARG A 36 13.86 15.97 9.05
N THR A 37 14.43 14.91 8.50
CA THR A 37 15.51 14.15 9.15
C THR A 37 16.87 14.85 9.08
N ARG A 38 17.10 15.68 8.05
CA ARG A 38 18.35 16.40 7.84
C ARG A 38 18.20 17.91 8.02
N TYR A 39 17.36 18.30 8.97
CA TYR A 39 17.19 19.71 9.34
C TYR A 39 18.50 20.38 9.75
N ASP A 40 19.45 19.57 10.26
CA ASP A 40 20.81 19.99 10.62
C ASP A 40 21.58 20.66 9.46
N VAL A 41 21.40 20.15 8.23
CA VAL A 41 22.08 20.65 7.01
C VAL A 41 21.14 21.29 6.00
N MET A 42 19.85 21.08 6.15
CA MET A 42 18.78 21.62 5.31
C MET A 42 17.67 22.20 6.18
N PRO A 43 17.89 23.36 6.81
CA PRO A 43 16.95 23.97 7.75
C PRO A 43 15.78 24.63 6.99
N PHE A 44 15.05 23.83 6.22
CA PHE A 44 13.88 24.24 5.48
C PHE A 44 12.68 23.50 5.99
N ASP A 45 11.61 24.22 6.27
CA ASP A 45 10.38 23.68 6.78
C ASP A 45 9.31 23.56 5.70
N ASN A 46 8.31 22.73 5.95
CA ASN A 46 7.13 22.57 5.13
C ASN A 46 5.93 22.22 6.03
N GLN A 47 4.71 22.36 5.51
CA GLN A 47 3.48 22.13 6.27
C GLN A 47 2.84 20.76 6.01
N ILE A 48 3.60 19.81 5.47
CA ILE A 48 3.11 18.45 5.22
C ILE A 48 2.98 17.71 6.56
N VAL A 49 1.81 17.15 6.82
CA VAL A 49 1.56 16.24 7.93
C VAL A 49 2.16 14.89 7.58
N THR A 50 3.33 14.60 8.16
CA THR A 50 4.09 13.40 7.76
C THR A 50 3.42 12.11 8.19
N GLU A 51 2.60 12.13 9.22
CA GLU A 51 1.80 11.02 9.73
C GLU A 51 0.72 10.54 8.72
N ASP A 52 0.40 11.36 7.72
CA ASP A 52 -0.51 10.97 6.63
C ASP A 52 0.20 10.40 5.39
N ILE A 53 1.53 10.39 5.36
CA ILE A 53 2.32 9.97 4.18
C ILE A 53 1.98 8.55 3.75
N THR A 54 2.01 7.59 4.67
CA THR A 54 1.74 6.18 4.34
C THR A 54 0.30 5.98 3.88
N LYS A 55 -0.66 6.66 4.49
CA LYS A 55 -2.06 6.62 4.09
C LYS A 55 -2.25 7.18 2.67
N ALA A 56 -1.63 8.32 2.36
CA ALA A 56 -1.68 8.92 1.03
C ALA A 56 -1.02 8.02 -0.03
N SER A 57 0.13 7.41 0.31
CA SER A 57 0.82 6.46 -0.56
C SER A 57 -0.05 5.25 -0.94
N ARG A 58 -0.72 4.65 0.06
CA ARG A 58 -1.64 3.52 -0.13
C ARG A 58 -2.84 3.91 -0.97
N LEU A 59 -3.45 5.06 -0.69
CA LEU A 59 -4.59 5.56 -1.46
C LEU A 59 -4.22 5.73 -2.93
N VAL A 60 -3.08 6.37 -3.21
CA VAL A 60 -2.62 6.57 -4.59
C VAL A 60 -2.33 5.24 -5.28
N SER A 61 -1.71 4.28 -4.60
CA SER A 61 -1.48 2.94 -5.16
C SER A 61 -2.78 2.22 -5.49
N GLY A 62 -3.77 2.26 -4.59
CA GLY A 62 -5.08 1.64 -4.80
C GLY A 62 -5.83 2.25 -5.98
N VAL A 63 -5.91 3.59 -6.03
CA VAL A 63 -6.63 4.30 -7.12
C VAL A 63 -5.97 4.14 -8.48
N THR A 64 -4.63 4.15 -8.53
CA THR A 64 -3.89 4.10 -9.79
C THR A 64 -3.55 2.69 -10.28
N GLY A 65 -3.63 1.69 -9.39
CA GLY A 65 -3.17 0.33 -9.65
C GLY A 65 -1.63 0.18 -9.69
N PHE A 66 -0.86 1.26 -9.47
CA PHE A 66 0.60 1.19 -9.40
C PHE A 66 1.04 0.82 -7.98
N SER A 67 1.47 -0.42 -7.79
CA SER A 67 1.99 -0.89 -6.51
C SER A 67 3.33 -0.25 -6.16
N VAL A 68 3.52 0.04 -4.87
CA VAL A 68 4.81 0.51 -4.33
C VAL A 68 5.76 -0.67 -4.21
N GLN A 69 7.02 -0.50 -4.63
CA GLN A 69 8.05 -1.52 -4.44
C GLN A 69 8.28 -1.76 -2.93
N PRO A 70 8.43 -3.03 -2.49
CA PRO A 70 8.61 -3.34 -1.06
C PRO A 70 9.81 -2.63 -0.41
N ASN A 71 10.86 -2.39 -1.16
CA ASN A 71 12.09 -1.71 -0.72
C ASN A 71 12.10 -0.19 -1.00
N LYS A 72 10.96 0.39 -1.39
CA LYS A 72 10.91 1.84 -1.58
C LYS A 72 11.11 2.56 -0.25
N ALA A 73 11.92 3.60 -0.27
CA ALA A 73 12.17 4.41 0.92
C ALA A 73 10.85 4.99 1.47
N ILE A 74 10.72 5.07 2.77
CA ILE A 74 9.63 5.67 3.55
C ILE A 74 8.34 4.83 3.54
N VAL A 75 7.84 4.46 2.36
CA VAL A 75 6.48 3.89 2.19
C VAL A 75 6.47 2.43 1.75
N GLY A 76 7.62 1.85 1.44
CA GLY A 76 7.72 0.43 1.08
C GLY A 76 7.45 -0.48 2.28
N ALA A 77 6.91 -1.66 2.03
CA ALA A 77 6.58 -2.63 3.09
C ALA A 77 7.78 -3.01 3.98
N ASN A 78 9.00 -2.96 3.42
CA ASN A 78 10.25 -3.27 4.12
C ASN A 78 10.93 -2.04 4.73
N ALA A 79 10.38 -0.83 4.59
CA ALA A 79 11.04 0.41 5.00
C ALA A 79 11.42 0.43 6.49
N PHE A 80 10.65 -0.25 7.34
CA PHE A 80 10.86 -0.36 8.79
C PHE A 80 10.98 -1.82 9.26
N ALA A 81 11.27 -2.75 8.36
CA ALA A 81 11.44 -4.17 8.70
C ALA A 81 12.90 -4.49 9.00
N HIS A 82 13.16 -5.10 10.15
CA HIS A 82 14.49 -5.56 10.56
C HIS A 82 14.47 -7.08 10.76
N GLU A 83 15.06 -7.83 9.84
CA GLU A 83 15.15 -9.30 9.93
C GLU A 83 16.48 -9.79 10.56
N ALA A 84 17.55 -9.04 10.40
CA ALA A 84 18.87 -9.45 10.89
C ALA A 84 19.01 -9.25 12.39
N GLY A 85 19.45 -10.30 13.13
CA GLY A 85 19.63 -10.26 14.58
C GLY A 85 20.58 -9.15 15.06
N ILE A 86 21.62 -8.81 14.26
CA ILE A 86 22.54 -7.70 14.58
C ILE A 86 21.83 -6.34 14.48
N HIS A 87 20.88 -6.18 13.56
CA HIS A 87 20.08 -4.95 13.45
C HIS A 87 19.10 -4.85 14.62
N GLN A 88 18.46 -5.96 15.00
CA GLN A 88 17.57 -6.02 16.17
C GLN A 88 18.31 -5.67 17.47
N ASP A 89 19.53 -6.21 17.68
CA ASP A 89 20.37 -5.87 18.85
C ASP A 89 20.78 -4.39 18.85
N GLY A 90 21.07 -3.82 17.68
CA GLY A 90 21.37 -2.39 17.53
C GLY A 90 20.18 -1.51 17.89
N VAL A 91 19.00 -1.82 17.39
CA VAL A 91 17.74 -1.09 17.70
C VAL A 91 17.39 -1.19 19.17
N LEU A 92 17.59 -2.36 19.82
CA LEU A 92 17.38 -2.54 21.26
C LEU A 92 18.33 -1.69 22.12
N LYS A 93 19.54 -1.44 21.65
CA LYS A 93 20.55 -0.63 22.37
C LYS A 93 20.35 0.88 22.19
N ASP A 94 20.14 1.32 20.95
CA ASP A 94 19.76 2.69 20.60
C ASP A 94 19.00 2.66 19.27
N THR A 95 17.72 2.96 19.32
CA THR A 95 16.83 2.99 18.16
C THR A 95 17.37 3.88 17.04
N ARG A 96 18.03 4.99 17.39
CA ARG A 96 18.62 5.94 16.43
C ARG A 96 19.78 5.36 15.62
N THR A 97 20.32 4.21 15.99
CA THR A 97 21.44 3.57 15.28
C THR A 97 21.02 3.13 13.87
N TYR A 98 19.75 2.69 13.71
CA TYR A 98 19.20 2.21 12.44
C TYR A 98 17.92 2.94 12.01
N GLU A 99 17.28 3.67 12.93
CA GLU A 99 16.02 4.36 12.69
C GLU A 99 16.18 5.87 12.94
N ILE A 100 16.62 6.61 11.90
CA ILE A 100 16.55 8.09 11.90
C ILE A 100 15.12 8.61 11.77
N MET A 101 14.19 7.75 11.40
CA MET A 101 12.75 7.98 11.34
C MET A 101 12.06 6.84 12.08
N THR A 102 11.02 7.15 12.85
CA THR A 102 10.20 6.10 13.47
C THR A 102 9.01 5.77 12.55
N PRO A 103 8.46 4.54 12.61
CA PRO A 103 7.25 4.18 11.88
C PRO A 103 6.10 5.18 12.08
N GLU A 104 5.91 5.64 13.34
CA GLU A 104 4.85 6.59 13.71
C GLU A 104 5.02 7.93 13.01
N SER A 105 6.27 8.36 12.77
CA SER A 105 6.55 9.64 12.12
C SER A 105 6.04 9.74 10.68
N VAL A 106 5.69 8.60 10.07
CA VAL A 106 5.14 8.49 8.72
C VAL A 106 3.76 7.84 8.69
N GLY A 107 3.12 7.67 9.86
CA GLY A 107 1.77 7.15 10.01
C GLY A 107 1.66 5.63 10.01
N LEU A 108 2.74 4.93 10.36
CA LEU A 108 2.70 3.50 10.65
C LEU A 108 2.60 3.29 12.16
N SER A 109 1.79 2.34 12.62
CA SER A 109 1.79 1.99 14.04
C SER A 109 2.96 1.07 14.37
N ALA A 110 3.60 1.30 15.52
CA ALA A 110 4.65 0.43 16.05
C ALA A 110 4.13 -0.96 16.43
N ASN A 111 2.85 -1.10 16.70
CA ASN A 111 2.19 -2.35 17.02
C ASN A 111 1.67 -3.01 15.74
N LYS A 112 2.46 -3.86 15.13
CA LYS A 112 1.95 -4.80 14.11
C LYS A 112 0.99 -5.78 14.80
N LEU A 113 -0.29 -5.49 14.80
CA LEU A 113 -1.32 -6.48 15.10
C LEU A 113 -1.30 -7.49 13.95
N VAL A 114 -0.53 -8.56 14.12
CA VAL A 114 -0.54 -9.67 13.17
C VAL A 114 -1.88 -10.37 13.33
N LEU A 115 -2.70 -10.28 12.31
CA LEU A 115 -3.99 -10.97 12.28
C LEU A 115 -3.79 -12.41 11.79
N GLY A 116 -4.56 -13.32 12.35
CA GLY A 116 -4.50 -14.73 11.99
C GLY A 116 -5.84 -15.43 12.21
N LYS A 117 -5.83 -16.77 12.10
CA LYS A 117 -7.03 -17.61 12.20
C LYS A 117 -7.92 -17.31 13.42
N HIS A 118 -7.32 -16.97 14.55
CA HIS A 118 -8.04 -16.70 15.81
C HIS A 118 -8.45 -15.23 15.98
N SER A 119 -8.06 -14.35 15.08
CA SER A 119 -8.44 -12.94 15.14
C SER A 119 -9.94 -12.77 14.93
N GLY A 120 -10.57 -12.06 15.86
CA GLY A 120 -11.99 -11.77 15.83
C GLY A 120 -12.32 -10.56 14.96
N ARG A 121 -13.63 -10.35 14.73
CA ARG A 121 -14.16 -9.23 13.94
C ARG A 121 -13.73 -7.85 14.47
N HIS A 122 -13.62 -7.72 15.80
CA HIS A 122 -13.17 -6.47 16.41
C HIS A 122 -11.74 -6.12 16.02
N ALA A 123 -10.81 -7.07 16.14
CA ALA A 123 -9.40 -6.88 15.77
C ALA A 123 -9.25 -6.56 14.26
N PHE A 124 -10.03 -7.21 13.40
CA PHE A 124 -10.06 -6.92 11.97
C PHE A 124 -10.56 -5.50 11.68
N ASN A 125 -11.63 -5.06 12.34
CA ASN A 125 -12.17 -3.71 12.18
C ASN A 125 -11.21 -2.62 12.66
N GLU A 126 -10.53 -2.85 13.79
CA GLU A 126 -9.50 -1.92 14.27
C GLU A 126 -8.33 -1.85 13.28
N LYS A 127 -7.91 -2.99 12.72
CA LYS A 127 -6.88 -3.01 11.68
C LYS A 127 -7.30 -2.26 10.41
N LEU A 128 -8.55 -2.37 9.96
CA LEU A 128 -9.06 -1.60 8.83
C LEU A 128 -8.97 -0.09 9.08
N LYS A 129 -9.36 0.36 10.27
CA LYS A 129 -9.24 1.78 10.65
C LYS A 129 -7.78 2.24 10.69
N GLU A 130 -6.89 1.41 11.26
CA GLU A 130 -5.45 1.66 11.29
C GLU A 130 -4.88 1.83 9.88
N LEU A 131 -5.32 0.99 8.94
CA LEU A 131 -4.95 1.06 7.53
C LEU A 131 -5.62 2.23 6.78
N GLY A 132 -6.54 2.96 7.44
CA GLY A 132 -7.21 4.12 6.88
C GLY A 132 -8.45 3.82 6.04
N TYR A 133 -8.97 2.59 6.11
CA TYR A 133 -10.19 2.21 5.42
C TYR A 133 -11.44 2.51 6.26
N ASP A 134 -12.33 3.31 5.70
CA ASP A 134 -13.70 3.52 6.21
C ASP A 134 -14.68 2.98 5.17
N ILE A 135 -15.04 1.71 5.31
CA ILE A 135 -15.93 0.99 4.40
C ILE A 135 -17.26 0.68 5.07
N GLY A 136 -18.34 0.67 4.29
CA GLY A 136 -19.68 0.37 4.78
C GLY A 136 -19.82 -1.02 5.38
N ASP A 137 -20.85 -1.24 6.19
CA ASP A 137 -21.03 -2.47 6.97
C ASP A 137 -21.09 -3.74 6.12
N ASN A 138 -21.73 -3.69 4.95
CA ASN A 138 -21.82 -4.84 4.03
C ASN A 138 -20.44 -5.21 3.45
N ALA A 139 -19.69 -4.22 2.97
CA ALA A 139 -18.31 -4.40 2.47
C ALA A 139 -17.39 -4.91 3.57
N ARG A 140 -17.54 -4.41 4.79
CA ARG A 140 -16.79 -4.85 5.98
C ARG A 140 -17.07 -6.31 6.35
N GLN A 141 -18.32 -6.74 6.27
CA GLN A 141 -18.70 -8.14 6.53
C GLN A 141 -18.13 -9.10 5.49
N ASP A 142 -18.17 -8.71 4.22
CA ASP A 142 -17.62 -9.53 3.15
C ASP A 142 -16.09 -9.59 3.21
N ALA A 143 -15.41 -8.45 3.43
CA ALA A 143 -13.97 -8.40 3.66
C ALA A 143 -13.55 -9.28 4.85
N PHE A 144 -14.31 -9.28 5.95
CA PHE A 144 -14.05 -10.16 7.09
C PHE A 144 -14.22 -11.63 6.75
N ARG A 145 -15.24 -12.01 5.97
CA ARG A 145 -15.43 -13.40 5.52
C ARG A 145 -14.22 -13.86 4.69
N ARG A 146 -13.80 -13.07 3.70
CA ARG A 146 -12.63 -13.36 2.85
C ARG A 146 -11.32 -13.39 3.66
N PHE A 147 -11.19 -12.51 4.65
CA PHE A 147 -10.08 -12.58 5.61
C PHE A 147 -10.03 -13.92 6.34
N LYS A 148 -11.16 -14.44 6.79
CA LYS A 148 -11.20 -15.76 7.48
C LYS A 148 -10.80 -16.89 6.54
N GLU A 149 -11.26 -16.87 5.30
CA GLU A 149 -10.89 -17.83 4.26
C GLU A 149 -9.35 -17.79 4.00
N LEU A 150 -8.79 -16.59 3.89
CA LEU A 150 -7.34 -16.43 3.73
C LEU A 150 -6.56 -16.91 4.96
N ALA A 151 -7.02 -16.59 6.17
CA ALA A 151 -6.39 -16.99 7.43
C ALA A 151 -6.48 -18.50 7.70
N ASP A 152 -7.37 -19.23 7.03
CA ASP A 152 -7.39 -20.69 7.05
C ASP A 152 -6.33 -21.30 6.12
N LEU A 153 -5.92 -20.59 5.07
CA LEU A 153 -4.89 -21.01 4.11
C LEU A 153 -3.49 -20.54 4.51
N LYS A 154 -3.39 -19.40 5.21
CA LYS A 154 -2.13 -18.71 5.53
C LYS A 154 -2.04 -18.51 7.04
N LYS A 155 -0.92 -18.91 7.65
CA LYS A 155 -0.73 -18.85 9.11
C LYS A 155 -0.79 -17.43 9.65
N ASP A 156 -0.11 -16.50 8.99
CA ASP A 156 -0.02 -15.09 9.37
C ASP A 156 -0.56 -14.25 8.21
N VAL A 157 -1.50 -13.35 8.51
CA VAL A 157 -2.08 -12.42 7.53
C VAL A 157 -1.48 -11.04 7.77
N TYR A 158 -0.83 -10.50 6.78
CA TYR A 158 -0.14 -9.22 6.83
C TYR A 158 -1.04 -8.08 6.35
N ASP A 159 -0.61 -6.85 6.58
CA ASP A 159 -1.33 -5.64 6.19
C ASP A 159 -1.61 -5.61 4.67
N GLU A 160 -0.65 -6.06 3.87
CA GLU A 160 -0.75 -6.14 2.42
C GLU A 160 -1.86 -7.10 1.95
N ASP A 161 -2.05 -8.19 2.68
CA ASP A 161 -3.12 -9.15 2.41
C ASP A 161 -4.50 -8.52 2.66
N ILE A 162 -4.61 -7.76 3.76
CA ILE A 162 -5.86 -7.07 4.13
C ILE A 162 -6.17 -5.96 3.14
N ILE A 163 -5.16 -5.19 2.75
CA ILE A 163 -5.26 -4.14 1.73
C ILE A 163 -5.78 -4.75 0.42
N ALA A 164 -5.17 -5.84 -0.05
CA ALA A 164 -5.61 -6.52 -1.27
C ALA A 164 -7.06 -7.01 -1.19
N LEU A 165 -7.48 -7.55 -0.03
CA LEU A 165 -8.86 -7.98 0.19
C LEU A 165 -9.87 -6.83 0.13
N VAL A 166 -9.50 -5.65 0.62
CA VAL A 166 -10.39 -4.48 0.67
C VAL A 166 -10.37 -3.71 -0.64
N ASP A 167 -9.21 -3.52 -1.25
CA ASP A 167 -9.08 -2.82 -2.54
C ASP A 167 -9.83 -3.57 -3.65
N ASP A 168 -9.74 -4.90 -3.66
CA ASP A 168 -10.52 -5.75 -4.56
C ASP A 168 -12.04 -5.51 -4.40
N GLN A 169 -12.51 -5.36 -3.16
CA GLN A 169 -13.92 -5.05 -2.85
C GLN A 169 -14.32 -3.63 -3.24
N VAL A 170 -13.48 -2.65 -2.97
CA VAL A 170 -13.77 -1.24 -3.33
C VAL A 170 -13.80 -1.07 -4.84
N MET A 171 -12.90 -1.74 -5.55
CA MET A 171 -12.89 -1.72 -7.01
C MET A 171 -14.10 -2.43 -7.64
N HIS A 172 -14.58 -3.53 -7.03
CA HIS A 172 -15.71 -4.28 -7.57
C HIS A 172 -17.09 -3.78 -7.14
N SER A 173 -17.19 -2.90 -6.15
CA SER A 173 -18.49 -2.39 -5.67
C SER A 173 -19.19 -1.44 -6.65
N ASP A 174 -18.44 -0.85 -7.58
CA ASP A 174 -18.95 0.10 -8.58
C ASP A 174 -18.81 -0.38 -10.03
N ASP A 175 -18.37 -1.61 -10.24
CA ASP A 175 -18.16 -2.15 -11.59
C ASP A 175 -19.49 -2.46 -12.29
N ARG A 176 -19.90 -1.55 -13.18
CA ARG A 176 -20.96 -1.78 -14.16
C ARG A 176 -20.67 -2.96 -15.07
N ILE A 177 -19.40 -3.38 -15.15
CA ILE A 177 -18.94 -4.47 -16.02
C ILE A 177 -18.19 -5.48 -15.14
N GLN A 178 -18.67 -6.72 -15.10
CA GLN A 178 -18.08 -7.81 -14.33
C GLN A 178 -17.73 -8.99 -15.25
N LEU A 179 -16.59 -9.61 -15.01
CA LEU A 179 -16.19 -10.84 -15.70
C LEU A 179 -16.99 -12.02 -15.13
N VAL A 180 -17.82 -12.64 -15.96
CA VAL A 180 -18.60 -13.83 -15.60
C VAL A 180 -17.79 -15.09 -15.90
N SER A 181 -17.24 -15.20 -17.14
CA SER A 181 -16.40 -16.32 -17.52
C SER A 181 -15.39 -15.96 -18.59
N LEU A 182 -14.24 -16.62 -18.55
CA LEU A 182 -13.22 -16.57 -19.58
C LEU A 182 -12.73 -17.98 -19.88
N GLU A 183 -12.98 -18.45 -21.09
CA GLU A 183 -12.43 -19.70 -21.61
C GLU A 183 -11.36 -19.39 -22.66
N ILE A 184 -10.17 -19.93 -22.45
CA ILE A 184 -9.06 -19.79 -23.41
C ILE A 184 -8.67 -21.18 -23.91
N ASN A 185 -8.79 -21.41 -25.21
CA ASN A 185 -8.26 -22.58 -25.87
C ASN A 185 -6.98 -22.21 -26.62
N CYS A 186 -5.84 -22.74 -26.13
CA CYS A 186 -4.57 -22.56 -26.81
C CYS A 186 -4.55 -23.40 -28.08
N GLY A 187 -4.46 -22.73 -29.22
CA GLY A 187 -4.43 -23.39 -30.53
C GLY A 187 -3.12 -24.16 -30.79
N THR A 188 -3.18 -25.07 -31.75
CA THR A 188 -2.02 -25.74 -32.36
C THR A 188 -1.81 -25.17 -33.76
N VAL A 189 -0.77 -25.66 -34.46
CA VAL A 189 -0.49 -25.25 -35.85
C VAL A 189 -1.68 -25.40 -36.81
N HIS A 190 -2.63 -26.30 -36.49
CA HIS A 190 -3.82 -26.57 -37.29
C HIS A 190 -5.13 -26.04 -36.71
N SER A 191 -5.10 -25.43 -35.54
CA SER A 191 -6.30 -24.84 -34.90
C SER A 191 -5.93 -23.48 -34.28
N PRO A 192 -6.55 -22.39 -34.72
CA PRO A 192 -6.24 -21.07 -34.17
C PRO A 192 -6.65 -21.00 -32.70
N PRO A 193 -5.93 -20.22 -31.89
CA PRO A 193 -6.32 -19.97 -30.51
C PRO A 193 -7.68 -19.27 -30.50
N LYS A 194 -8.53 -19.65 -29.53
CA LYS A 194 -9.85 -19.07 -29.33
C LYS A 194 -9.99 -18.63 -27.88
N ALA A 195 -10.63 -17.49 -27.66
CA ALA A 195 -11.07 -17.04 -26.36
C ALA A 195 -12.57 -16.77 -26.43
N ALA A 196 -13.30 -17.24 -25.43
CA ALA A 196 -14.68 -16.88 -25.20
C ALA A 196 -14.76 -16.10 -23.90
N LEU A 197 -15.35 -14.94 -23.93
CA LEU A 197 -15.47 -14.02 -22.81
C LEU A 197 -16.94 -13.73 -22.57
N THR A 198 -17.42 -13.92 -21.35
CA THR A 198 -18.75 -13.50 -20.92
C THR A 198 -18.62 -12.42 -19.86
N LEU A 199 -19.27 -11.29 -20.11
CA LEU A 199 -19.30 -10.14 -19.18
C LEU A 199 -20.74 -9.94 -18.70
N SER A 200 -20.90 -9.51 -17.45
CA SER A 200 -22.13 -8.90 -16.96
C SER A 200 -22.00 -7.38 -17.10
N VAL A 201 -22.92 -6.75 -17.80
CA VAL A 201 -22.96 -5.28 -17.97
C VAL A 201 -24.28 -4.79 -17.41
N ASP A 202 -24.24 -4.00 -16.34
CA ASP A 202 -25.42 -3.53 -15.61
C ASP A 202 -26.35 -4.67 -15.14
N GLY A 203 -25.77 -5.85 -14.85
CA GLY A 203 -26.49 -7.05 -14.42
C GLY A 203 -27.02 -7.95 -15.56
N GLU A 204 -26.78 -7.59 -16.83
CA GLU A 204 -27.12 -8.43 -17.99
C GLU A 204 -25.86 -9.13 -18.54
N GLU A 205 -25.94 -10.46 -18.72
CA GLU A 205 -24.85 -11.23 -19.31
C GLU A 205 -24.77 -11.00 -20.84
N LYS A 206 -23.55 -10.71 -21.32
CA LYS A 206 -23.21 -10.54 -22.73
C LYS A 206 -21.96 -11.35 -23.04
N GLY A 207 -22.04 -12.23 -24.05
CA GLY A 207 -20.96 -13.08 -24.54
C GLY A 207 -20.66 -12.87 -26.02
#